data_3e6c8c0f8bb5994dcbf76d19cc8ea452
#
_entry.id   3e6c8c0f8bb5994dcbf76d19cc8ea452
#
_cell.length_a   1.000
_cell.length_b   1.000
_cell.length_c   1.000
_cell.angle_alpha   90.00
_cell.angle_beta   90.00
_cell.angle_gamma   90.00
#
_symmetry.space_group_name_H-M   'P 1'
#
loop_
_entity.id
_entity.type
_entity.pdbx_description
1 polymer ?
#
loop_
_entity_poly.entity_id
_entity_poly.type
_entity_poly.pdbx_seq_one_letter_code
_entity_poly.pdbx_strand_id
1 'polypeptide(L)'
;MAESFANKSQRRVGVTTTVRTASIGLATDRITNISTFNVAVGAVVDATQFIGGTRVLTINTASNFGTSGEITVDSTSTNISAATTQTVGFHSVTAIDTPTEKTILVAGTLANNTTTQRKASVILSQHDNEHINIVHEVPIPAGSSLVLSDAGKLVVGIGSTLSVAVDGDAAVDVAFSFLRGVT
;
A
#
# COMPACT_ATOMS: atom_id res chain seq x y z
N MET A 1 -15.86 26.00 -12.32
CA MET A 1 -16.27 25.44 -11.00
C MET A 1 -15.54 26.24 -9.91
N ALA A 2 -16.13 26.41 -8.75
CA ALA A 2 -15.43 27.10 -7.67
C ALA A 2 -14.44 26.13 -7.01
N GLU A 3 -13.21 26.57 -6.81
CA GLU A 3 -12.22 25.82 -6.03
C GLU A 3 -12.69 25.65 -4.59
N SER A 4 -12.46 24.48 -4.02
CA SER A 4 -12.85 24.18 -2.64
C SER A 4 -11.73 23.46 -1.90
N PHE A 5 -11.60 23.75 -0.60
CA PHE A 5 -10.73 22.98 0.29
C PHE A 5 -11.50 21.78 0.86
N ALA A 6 -10.85 20.63 0.86
CA ALA A 6 -11.37 19.42 1.47
C ALA A 6 -10.30 18.76 2.35
N ASN A 7 -10.71 18.30 3.52
CA ASN A 7 -9.85 17.50 4.40
C ASN A 7 -10.36 16.06 4.42
N LYS A 8 -9.44 15.11 4.33
CA LYS A 8 -9.70 13.69 4.51
C LYS A 8 -8.83 13.19 5.64
N SER A 9 -9.45 12.51 6.58
CA SER A 9 -8.73 11.88 7.67
C SER A 9 -9.17 10.44 7.84
N GLN A 10 -8.22 9.58 8.16
CA GLN A 10 -8.45 8.18 8.46
C GLN A 10 -7.68 7.83 9.72
N ARG A 11 -8.39 7.32 10.73
CA ARG A 11 -7.76 6.86 11.97
C ARG A 11 -7.38 5.39 11.84
N ARG A 12 -6.31 5.02 12.52
CA ARG A 12 -5.86 3.62 12.65
C ARG A 12 -5.66 2.95 11.30
N VAL A 13 -4.96 3.63 10.41
CA VAL A 13 -4.49 3.05 9.15
C VAL A 13 -3.42 2.02 9.47
N GLY A 14 -3.37 0.99 8.66
CA GLY A 14 -2.59 -0.20 8.90
C GLY A 14 -3.53 -1.31 9.33
N VAL A 15 -3.78 -2.21 8.42
CA VAL A 15 -4.56 -3.43 8.68
C VAL A 15 -3.59 -4.54 9.00
N THR A 16 -4.04 -5.47 9.83
CA THR A 16 -3.31 -6.67 10.23
C THR A 16 -2.53 -7.24 9.05
N THR A 17 -1.22 -7.31 9.21
CA THR A 17 -0.38 -8.02 8.26
C THR A 17 -0.86 -9.46 8.17
N THR A 18 -1.38 -9.83 7.02
CA THR A 18 -1.75 -11.20 6.78
C THR A 18 -0.48 -11.98 6.44
N VAL A 19 0.02 -12.76 7.38
CA VAL A 19 1.19 -13.63 7.18
C VAL A 19 0.74 -15.00 6.71
N ARG A 20 1.35 -15.50 5.65
CA ARG A 20 1.04 -16.80 5.05
C ARG A 20 2.31 -17.57 4.69
N THR A 21 2.18 -18.88 4.67
CA THR A 21 3.18 -19.76 4.05
C THR A 21 2.82 -19.92 2.58
N ALA A 22 3.81 -19.81 1.72
CA ALA A 22 3.64 -19.86 0.28
C ALA A 22 4.85 -20.47 -0.42
N SER A 23 4.72 -20.80 -1.69
CA SER A 23 5.82 -21.17 -2.56
C SER A 23 6.12 -20.04 -3.54
N ILE A 24 7.41 -19.69 -3.66
CA ILE A 24 7.91 -18.70 -4.60
C ILE A 24 8.98 -19.37 -5.46
N GLY A 25 8.73 -19.44 -6.76
CA GLY A 25 9.65 -20.03 -7.72
C GLY A 25 10.86 -19.15 -8.04
N LEU A 26 11.69 -19.65 -8.95
CA LEU A 26 12.82 -18.90 -9.51
C LEU A 26 12.34 -17.85 -10.49
N ALA A 27 12.87 -16.65 -10.37
CA ALA A 27 12.65 -15.55 -11.33
C ALA A 27 11.18 -15.46 -11.79
N THR A 28 10.25 -15.53 -10.84
CA THR A 28 8.81 -15.54 -11.12
C THR A 28 8.13 -14.35 -10.45
N ASP A 29 7.08 -13.87 -11.06
CA ASP A 29 6.14 -12.90 -10.52
C ASP A 29 4.97 -13.58 -9.78
N ARG A 30 5.06 -14.89 -9.51
CA ARG A 30 3.98 -15.68 -8.93
C ARG A 30 4.30 -16.18 -7.53
N ILE A 31 3.29 -16.08 -6.69
CA ILE A 31 3.23 -16.68 -5.36
C ILE A 31 2.16 -17.76 -5.41
N THR A 32 2.53 -18.99 -5.15
CA THR A 32 1.64 -20.17 -5.24
C THR A 32 1.51 -20.88 -3.91
N ASN A 33 0.61 -21.85 -3.83
CA ASN A 33 0.36 -22.64 -2.62
C ASN A 33 0.05 -21.79 -1.40
N ILE A 34 -0.79 -20.76 -1.56
CA ILE A 34 -1.09 -19.76 -0.56
C ILE A 34 -2.59 -19.68 -0.27
N SER A 35 -2.96 -19.36 0.97
CA SER A 35 -4.30 -18.88 1.27
C SER A 35 -4.43 -17.40 0.89
N THR A 36 -5.40 -17.07 0.07
CA THR A 36 -5.67 -15.70 -0.38
C THR A 36 -6.70 -14.97 0.49
N PHE A 37 -7.13 -15.58 1.61
CA PHE A 37 -8.08 -14.97 2.53
C PHE A 37 -7.52 -13.64 3.09
N ASN A 38 -8.27 -12.57 2.97
CA ASN A 38 -7.87 -11.20 3.34
C ASN A 38 -6.65 -10.64 2.58
N VAL A 39 -6.25 -11.25 1.48
CA VAL A 39 -5.30 -10.65 0.55
C VAL A 39 -6.08 -9.82 -0.47
N ALA A 40 -5.68 -8.61 -0.71
CA ALA A 40 -6.31 -7.72 -1.69
C ALA A 40 -5.34 -7.36 -2.82
N VAL A 41 -5.87 -7.09 -4.01
CA VAL A 41 -5.10 -6.46 -5.09
C VAL A 41 -4.60 -5.10 -4.62
N GLY A 42 -3.36 -4.77 -4.94
CA GLY A 42 -2.67 -3.57 -4.48
C GLY A 42 -2.01 -3.69 -3.10
N ALA A 43 -2.23 -4.79 -2.35
CA ALA A 43 -1.53 -5.01 -1.10
C ALA A 43 -0.01 -5.07 -1.32
N VAL A 44 0.75 -4.47 -0.41
CA VAL A 44 2.21 -4.56 -0.41
C VAL A 44 2.63 -5.95 0.06
N VAL A 45 3.56 -6.56 -0.66
CA VAL A 45 4.11 -7.88 -0.36
C VAL A 45 5.41 -7.72 0.43
N ASP A 46 5.46 -8.33 1.60
CA ASP A 46 6.65 -8.43 2.43
C ASP A 46 7.18 -9.87 2.37
N ALA A 47 8.18 -10.08 1.55
CA ALA A 47 8.90 -11.33 1.42
C ALA A 47 10.32 -11.04 0.93
N THR A 48 11.30 -11.73 1.50
CA THR A 48 12.73 -11.53 1.20
C THR A 48 13.10 -11.82 -0.26
N GLN A 49 12.22 -12.49 -0.99
CA GLN A 49 12.39 -12.88 -2.39
C GLN A 49 12.01 -11.77 -3.37
N PHE A 50 11.30 -10.75 -2.93
CA PHE A 50 10.89 -9.63 -3.76
C PHE A 50 11.57 -8.35 -3.31
N ILE A 51 11.66 -7.40 -4.23
CA ILE A 51 12.13 -6.05 -3.89
C ILE A 51 11.08 -5.34 -3.01
N GLY A 52 11.54 -4.46 -2.14
CA GLY A 52 10.64 -3.67 -1.29
C GLY A 52 9.65 -2.86 -2.14
N GLY A 53 8.40 -2.85 -1.70
CA GLY A 53 7.31 -2.18 -2.41
C GLY A 53 6.58 -3.01 -3.45
N THR A 54 7.00 -4.26 -3.68
CA THR A 54 6.27 -5.22 -4.53
C THR A 54 4.80 -5.34 -4.11
N ARG A 55 3.89 -5.42 -5.09
CA ARG A 55 2.44 -5.44 -4.85
C ARG A 55 1.75 -6.59 -5.54
N VAL A 56 0.61 -6.95 -4.97
CA VAL A 56 -0.32 -7.88 -5.58
C VAL A 56 -0.99 -7.22 -6.79
N LEU A 57 -0.74 -7.76 -7.99
CA LEU A 57 -1.43 -7.33 -9.22
C LEU A 57 -2.77 -8.04 -9.38
N THR A 58 -2.77 -9.36 -9.23
CA THR A 58 -3.99 -10.16 -9.40
C THR A 58 -4.01 -11.33 -8.43
N ILE A 59 -5.21 -11.76 -8.08
CA ILE A 59 -5.47 -13.03 -7.42
C ILE A 59 -5.97 -13.98 -8.50
N ASN A 60 -5.08 -14.83 -9.01
CA ASN A 60 -5.37 -15.72 -10.14
C ASN A 60 -6.29 -16.87 -9.73
N THR A 61 -6.02 -17.43 -8.54
CA THR A 61 -6.84 -18.47 -7.94
C THR A 61 -7.13 -18.11 -6.51
N ALA A 62 -8.40 -17.93 -6.18
CA ALA A 62 -8.82 -17.65 -4.81
C ALA A 62 -8.85 -18.94 -3.98
N SER A 63 -8.30 -18.89 -2.77
CA SER A 63 -8.35 -19.98 -1.79
C SER A 63 -8.51 -19.40 -0.40
N ASN A 64 -9.73 -19.45 0.13
CA ASN A 64 -10.04 -18.83 1.42
C ASN A 64 -9.59 -19.67 2.63
N PHE A 65 -9.57 -20.99 2.50
CA PHE A 65 -9.29 -21.90 3.62
C PHE A 65 -8.25 -22.97 3.30
N GLY A 66 -7.54 -22.83 2.18
CA GLY A 66 -6.53 -23.80 1.74
C GLY A 66 -5.27 -23.10 1.23
N THR A 67 -4.33 -23.92 0.77
CA THR A 67 -3.05 -23.47 0.22
C THR A 67 -2.98 -23.59 -1.30
N SER A 68 -4.12 -23.65 -1.99
CA SER A 68 -4.18 -23.81 -3.45
C SER A 68 -4.31 -22.50 -4.23
N GLY A 69 -4.23 -21.36 -3.54
CA GLY A 69 -4.30 -20.04 -4.16
C GLY A 69 -3.04 -19.69 -4.95
N GLU A 70 -3.22 -18.80 -5.92
CA GLU A 70 -2.14 -18.22 -6.73
C GLU A 70 -2.36 -16.71 -6.87
N ILE A 71 -1.27 -15.96 -6.72
CA ILE A 71 -1.22 -14.51 -6.80
C ILE A 71 -0.12 -14.12 -7.77
N THR A 72 -0.38 -13.13 -8.64
CA THR A 72 0.65 -12.45 -9.44
C THR A 72 1.00 -11.12 -8.79
N VAL A 73 2.30 -10.80 -8.78
CA VAL A 73 2.85 -9.55 -8.23
C VAL A 73 3.55 -8.73 -9.32
N ASP A 74 3.77 -7.45 -9.05
CA ASP A 74 4.38 -6.49 -9.99
C ASP A 74 5.91 -6.56 -10.09
N SER A 75 6.52 -7.53 -9.43
CA SER A 75 7.98 -7.70 -9.43
C SER A 75 8.34 -9.18 -9.59
N THR A 76 9.43 -9.44 -10.27
CA THR A 76 9.99 -10.79 -10.39
C THR A 76 10.83 -11.12 -9.15
N SER A 77 10.68 -12.34 -8.64
CA SER A 77 11.47 -12.79 -7.49
C SER A 77 12.97 -12.86 -7.80
N THR A 78 13.79 -12.51 -6.81
CA THR A 78 15.25 -12.58 -6.88
C THR A 78 15.79 -13.95 -6.44
N ASN A 79 14.92 -14.93 -6.25
CA ASN A 79 15.31 -16.27 -5.83
C ASN A 79 16.27 -16.92 -6.83
N ILE A 80 17.35 -17.50 -6.30
CA ILE A 80 18.31 -18.30 -7.06
C ILE A 80 18.07 -19.81 -6.91
N SER A 81 17.16 -20.20 -6.04
CA SER A 81 16.71 -21.58 -5.87
C SER A 81 15.21 -21.63 -5.60
N ALA A 82 14.52 -22.64 -6.12
CA ALA A 82 13.10 -22.81 -5.87
C ALA A 82 12.86 -23.04 -4.37
N ALA A 83 11.97 -22.23 -3.79
CA ALA A 83 11.61 -22.32 -2.39
C ALA A 83 10.18 -22.81 -2.24
N THR A 84 10.02 -23.95 -1.59
CA THR A 84 8.72 -24.62 -1.43
C THR A 84 7.92 -24.12 -0.24
N THR A 85 8.57 -23.43 0.69
CA THR A 85 7.90 -22.90 1.89
C THR A 85 8.56 -21.58 2.31
N GLN A 86 7.87 -20.48 2.08
CA GLN A 86 8.31 -19.14 2.44
C GLN A 86 7.25 -18.44 3.28
N THR A 87 7.69 -17.59 4.18
CA THR A 87 6.78 -16.68 4.88
C THR A 87 6.59 -15.43 4.03
N VAL A 88 5.35 -15.13 3.71
CA VAL A 88 4.96 -13.94 2.94
C VAL A 88 3.98 -13.12 3.77
N GLY A 89 4.29 -11.85 3.97
CA GLY A 89 3.40 -10.87 4.58
C GLY A 89 2.66 -10.08 3.51
N PHE A 90 1.42 -9.69 3.80
CA PHE A 90 0.63 -8.79 2.97
C PHE A 90 0.15 -7.62 3.82
N HIS A 91 0.51 -6.41 3.41
CA HIS A 91 0.09 -5.19 4.07
C HIS A 91 -1.03 -4.55 3.26
N SER A 92 -2.20 -4.40 3.86
CA SER A 92 -3.33 -3.75 3.21
C SER A 92 -3.02 -2.29 2.92
N VAL A 93 -3.49 -1.83 1.79
CA VAL A 93 -3.45 -0.43 1.38
C VAL A 93 -4.79 0.20 1.73
N THR A 94 -4.79 1.29 2.48
CA THR A 94 -6.00 2.03 2.82
C THR A 94 -6.16 3.19 1.86
N ALA A 95 -7.23 3.18 1.05
CA ALA A 95 -7.59 4.31 0.20
C ALA A 95 -8.04 5.49 1.07
N ILE A 96 -7.41 6.64 0.89
CA ILE A 96 -7.74 7.87 1.63
C ILE A 96 -8.66 8.76 0.79
N ASP A 97 -8.37 8.88 -0.50
CA ASP A 97 -9.19 9.67 -1.41
C ASP A 97 -9.14 9.10 -2.84
N THR A 98 -10.31 9.09 -3.50
CA THR A 98 -10.45 8.80 -4.93
C THR A 98 -11.25 9.96 -5.53
N PRO A 99 -10.58 11.01 -6.01
CA PRO A 99 -11.25 12.22 -6.44
C PRO A 99 -12.05 12.00 -7.72
N THR A 100 -13.21 12.63 -7.77
CA THR A 100 -14.09 12.72 -8.95
C THR A 100 -13.82 13.97 -9.79
N GLU A 101 -12.93 14.83 -9.33
CA GLU A 101 -12.49 16.07 -9.97
C GLU A 101 -10.98 16.25 -9.78
N LYS A 102 -10.36 17.06 -10.63
CA LYS A 102 -8.93 17.34 -10.52
C LYS A 102 -8.62 17.95 -9.14
N THR A 103 -7.72 17.31 -8.43
CA THR A 103 -7.44 17.60 -7.02
C THR A 103 -5.94 17.77 -6.80
N ILE A 104 -5.56 18.70 -5.95
CA ILE A 104 -4.17 18.91 -5.54
C ILE A 104 -4.05 18.54 -4.06
N LEU A 105 -3.14 17.64 -3.73
CA LEU A 105 -2.72 17.42 -2.35
C LEU A 105 -1.87 18.62 -1.90
N VAL A 106 -2.35 19.33 -0.90
CA VAL A 106 -1.67 20.54 -0.37
C VAL A 106 -0.79 20.20 0.81
N ALA A 107 -1.26 19.33 1.70
CA ALA A 107 -0.54 18.92 2.89
C ALA A 107 -1.00 17.51 3.34
N GLY A 108 -0.14 16.84 4.08
CA GLY A 108 -0.46 15.56 4.69
C GLY A 108 0.31 15.32 5.98
N THR A 109 -0.31 14.59 6.90
CA THR A 109 0.34 14.16 8.15
C THR A 109 0.01 12.70 8.39
N LEU A 110 1.02 11.91 8.73
CA LEU A 110 0.91 10.55 9.19
C LEU A 110 1.46 10.46 10.62
N ALA A 111 0.63 10.21 11.61
CA ALA A 111 1.00 10.18 13.02
C ALA A 111 1.04 8.74 13.55
N ASN A 112 2.20 8.31 14.01
CA ASN A 112 2.38 6.98 14.62
C ASN A 112 1.89 7.00 16.07
N ASN A 113 0.78 6.36 16.34
CA ASN A 113 0.16 6.29 17.67
C ASN A 113 0.59 5.06 18.48
N THR A 114 1.62 4.34 18.03
CA THR A 114 2.12 3.15 18.73
C THR A 114 3.37 3.46 19.55
N THR A 115 3.78 2.52 20.36
CA THR A 115 5.00 2.59 21.17
C THR A 115 6.25 2.09 20.44
N THR A 116 6.10 1.69 19.17
CA THR A 116 7.20 1.19 18.33
C THR A 116 7.28 2.00 17.04
N GLN A 117 8.46 2.05 16.44
CA GLN A 117 8.64 2.64 15.13
C GLN A 117 7.79 1.89 14.10
N ARG A 118 7.18 2.63 13.17
CA ARG A 118 6.41 2.09 12.04
C ARG A 118 6.95 2.63 10.73
N LYS A 119 6.85 1.83 9.67
CA LYS A 119 7.14 2.27 8.31
C LYS A 119 5.84 2.58 7.60
N ALA A 120 5.80 3.71 6.91
CA ALA A 120 4.63 4.11 6.14
C ALA A 120 5.00 4.44 4.70
N SER A 121 4.10 4.14 3.79
CA SER A 121 4.17 4.51 2.38
C SER A 121 2.91 5.27 1.98
N VAL A 122 3.09 6.31 1.17
CA VAL A 122 1.99 7.03 0.51
C VAL A 122 2.06 6.72 -0.98
N ILE A 123 0.95 6.29 -1.53
CA ILE A 123 0.88 5.66 -2.83
C ILE A 123 -0.19 6.36 -3.67
N LEU A 124 0.18 6.77 -4.87
CA LEU A 124 -0.75 7.20 -5.90
C LEU A 124 -0.96 6.04 -6.88
N SER A 125 -2.16 5.50 -6.93
CA SER A 125 -2.57 4.52 -7.92
C SER A 125 -3.28 5.26 -9.05
N GLN A 126 -2.75 5.18 -10.26
CA GLN A 126 -3.33 5.81 -11.44
C GLN A 126 -4.42 4.93 -12.05
N HIS A 127 -5.20 5.51 -12.96
CA HIS A 127 -6.33 4.82 -13.60
C HIS A 127 -5.93 3.58 -14.42
N ASP A 128 -4.69 3.53 -14.89
CA ASP A 128 -4.08 2.43 -15.67
C ASP A 128 -3.44 1.33 -14.81
N ASN A 129 -3.70 1.35 -13.49
CA ASN A 129 -3.10 0.46 -12.47
C ASN A 129 -1.59 0.69 -12.24
N GLU A 130 -1.01 1.77 -12.73
CA GLU A 130 0.31 2.18 -12.27
C GLU A 130 0.26 2.66 -10.82
N HIS A 131 1.22 2.19 -10.03
CA HIS A 131 1.37 2.54 -8.63
C HIS A 131 2.66 3.33 -8.42
N ILE A 132 2.53 4.58 -7.99
CA ILE A 132 3.66 5.47 -7.74
C ILE A 132 3.80 5.67 -6.24
N ASN A 133 4.94 5.32 -5.68
CA ASN A 133 5.24 5.65 -4.28
C ASN A 133 5.65 7.13 -4.19
N ILE A 134 4.81 7.95 -3.56
CA ILE A 134 5.14 9.34 -3.19
C ILE A 134 6.12 9.33 -2.02
N VAL A 135 5.85 8.42 -1.08
CA VAL A 135 6.70 8.11 0.06
C VAL A 135 6.78 6.59 0.14
N HIS A 136 7.97 6.03 0.36
CA HIS A 136 8.17 4.59 0.40
C HIS A 136 8.87 4.17 1.69
N GLU A 137 8.19 3.36 2.49
CA GLU A 137 8.70 2.76 3.74
C GLU A 137 9.48 3.71 4.67
N VAL A 138 9.02 4.95 4.76
CA VAL A 138 9.67 5.94 5.63
C VAL A 138 9.39 5.59 7.09
N PRO A 139 10.45 5.47 7.93
CA PRO A 139 10.27 5.17 9.33
C PRO A 139 9.68 6.38 10.07
N ILE A 140 8.60 6.14 10.81
CA ILE A 140 7.97 7.10 11.72
C ILE A 140 8.24 6.62 13.15
N PRO A 141 9.06 7.29 13.95
CA PRO A 141 9.33 6.92 15.33
C PRO A 141 8.04 6.84 16.17
N ALA A 142 8.09 6.09 17.26
CA ALA A 142 6.98 5.98 18.20
C ALA A 142 6.51 7.36 18.69
N GLY A 143 5.20 7.61 18.67
CA GLY A 143 4.61 8.87 19.13
C GLY A 143 4.97 10.11 18.31
N SER A 144 5.57 9.94 17.13
CA SER A 144 5.92 11.05 16.24
C SER A 144 5.07 11.06 14.94
N SER A 145 5.28 12.06 14.09
CA SER A 145 4.57 12.17 12.82
C SER A 145 5.50 12.51 11.66
N LEU A 146 5.16 11.98 10.50
CA LEU A 146 5.69 12.37 9.20
C LEU A 146 4.77 13.45 8.60
N VAL A 147 5.34 14.59 8.25
CA VAL A 147 4.61 15.70 7.62
C VAL A 147 5.00 15.79 6.16
N LEU A 148 4.01 15.84 5.29
CA LEU A 148 4.13 16.01 3.83
C LEU A 148 3.71 17.44 3.48
N SER A 149 4.56 18.43 3.72
CA SER A 149 4.21 19.84 3.51
C SER A 149 4.89 20.50 2.33
N ASP A 150 6.09 20.05 1.95
CA ASP A 150 6.94 20.74 0.98
C ASP A 150 7.28 19.92 -0.28
N ALA A 151 6.73 18.74 -0.42
CA ALA A 151 7.05 17.84 -1.55
C ALA A 151 6.49 18.28 -2.92
N GLY A 152 6.16 19.57 -3.07
CA GLY A 152 5.47 20.07 -4.26
C GLY A 152 3.98 19.73 -4.23
N LYS A 153 3.21 20.44 -5.04
CA LYS A 153 1.78 20.18 -5.18
C LYS A 153 1.59 18.91 -6.01
N LEU A 154 1.19 17.82 -5.35
CA LEU A 154 0.85 16.58 -6.04
C LEU A 154 -0.54 16.71 -6.66
N VAL A 155 -0.61 16.59 -7.98
CA VAL A 155 -1.89 16.52 -8.69
C VAL A 155 -2.40 15.08 -8.64
N VAL A 156 -3.57 14.89 -8.07
CA VAL A 156 -4.30 13.61 -8.06
C VAL A 156 -5.37 13.71 -9.15
N GLY A 157 -5.19 12.95 -10.23
CA GLY A 157 -6.10 12.93 -11.37
C GLY A 157 -7.44 12.27 -11.04
N ILE A 158 -8.43 12.52 -11.88
CA ILE A 158 -9.73 11.85 -11.80
C ILE A 158 -9.53 10.35 -12.00
N GLY A 159 -10.15 9.53 -11.15
CA GLY A 159 -10.03 8.07 -11.20
C GLY A 159 -8.73 7.51 -10.60
N SER A 160 -7.80 8.38 -10.19
CA SER A 160 -6.64 7.95 -9.39
C SER A 160 -7.03 7.80 -7.93
N THR A 161 -6.30 6.99 -7.19
CA THR A 161 -6.53 6.78 -5.75
C THR A 161 -5.27 7.10 -4.96
N LEU A 162 -5.39 7.99 -3.98
CA LEU A 162 -4.35 8.22 -3.00
C LEU A 162 -4.56 7.29 -1.81
N SER A 163 -3.54 6.52 -1.50
CA SER A 163 -3.60 5.46 -0.48
C SER A 163 -2.41 5.52 0.47
N VAL A 164 -2.57 4.90 1.62
CA VAL A 164 -1.50 4.73 2.62
C VAL A 164 -1.37 3.26 3.00
N ALA A 165 -0.13 2.78 3.05
CA ALA A 165 0.23 1.48 3.60
C ALA A 165 1.12 1.67 4.84
N VAL A 166 0.92 0.82 5.85
CA VAL A 166 1.69 0.84 7.11
C VAL A 166 2.04 -0.59 7.50
N ASP A 167 3.21 -0.81 8.04
CA ASP A 167 3.75 -2.10 8.46
C ASP A 167 3.19 -2.64 9.79
N GLY A 168 2.13 -2.07 10.31
CA GLY A 168 1.52 -2.48 11.57
C GLY A 168 0.02 -2.26 11.63
N ASP A 169 -0.63 -3.04 12.47
CA ASP A 169 -2.08 -3.01 12.65
C ASP A 169 -2.53 -1.72 13.35
N ALA A 170 -3.52 -1.05 12.78
CA ALA A 170 -4.16 0.14 13.35
C ALA A 170 -3.17 1.20 13.91
N ALA A 171 -2.04 1.37 13.24
CA ALA A 171 -0.84 1.97 13.82
C ALA A 171 -0.71 3.48 13.61
N VAL A 172 -1.28 4.01 12.51
CA VAL A 172 -1.03 5.37 12.07
C VAL A 172 -2.35 6.10 11.81
N ASP A 173 -2.50 7.31 12.32
CA ASP A 173 -3.56 8.22 11.92
C ASP A 173 -3.08 9.08 10.75
N VAL A 174 -3.95 9.30 9.77
CA VAL A 174 -3.66 10.04 8.54
C VAL A 174 -4.60 11.22 8.41
N ALA A 175 -4.07 12.37 8.05
CA ALA A 175 -4.84 13.55 7.71
C ALA A 175 -4.26 14.23 6.47
N PHE A 176 -5.04 14.37 5.40
CA PHE A 176 -4.66 15.02 4.16
C PHE A 176 -5.57 16.19 3.85
N SER A 177 -4.98 17.28 3.35
CA SER A 177 -5.67 18.47 2.90
C SER A 177 -5.56 18.63 1.40
N PHE A 178 -6.69 18.88 0.75
CA PHE A 178 -6.79 18.94 -0.70
C PHE A 178 -7.40 20.28 -1.16
N LEU A 179 -6.95 20.76 -2.31
CA LEU A 179 -7.61 21.76 -3.11
C LEU A 179 -8.29 21.06 -4.30
N ARG A 180 -9.60 21.20 -4.44
CA ARG A 180 -10.41 20.52 -5.45
C ARG A 180 -10.96 21.50 -6.48
N GLY A 181 -11.36 20.98 -7.67
CA GLY A 181 -11.93 21.77 -8.74
C GLY A 181 -10.91 22.64 -9.46
N VAL A 182 -9.65 22.27 -9.43
CA VAL A 182 -8.56 22.98 -10.10
C VAL A 182 -8.70 22.80 -11.62
N THR A 183 -8.78 23.89 -12.36
CA THR A 183 -8.90 23.90 -13.83
C THR A 183 -7.53 23.97 -14.51
#